data_7c93ca5e50c1b7c6f809a29fd56f0fd5
#
_entry.id   7c93ca5e50c1b7c6f809a29fd56f0fd5
#
_cell.length_a   1.000
_cell.length_b   1.000
_cell.length_c   1.000
_cell.angle_alpha   90.00
_cell.angle_beta   90.00
_cell.angle_gamma   90.00
#
_symmetry.space_group_name_H-M   'P 1'
#
loop_
_entity.id
_entity.type
_entity.pdbx_description
1 polymer ?
#
loop_
_entity_poly.entity_id
_entity_poly.type
_entity_poly.pdbx_seq_one_letter_code
_entity_poly.pdbx_strand_id
1 'polypeptide(L)'
;MQSGLSFGSALKTLRRTLGISQLALAAQLSSTQRHLSFLETGRSKPTVGFLRRLCSELNLSAAQRSALFEASGLRNPYSQRSLSSTEITEALDMIERRILQNWPFPAFALDRDWTVLRMNPRAARLFASFGFDVSNAAPSLLTVILSPAFRARIHNWQEASLGLYFRLQSAAGRDPAIAAAFARARQEGIFDHIPALITGQHQAPVFTALEIGPSAGPMLRMTPFVGQLATLQDVRLDGLEIEFMVPLDDASEDFLADLQ
;
A
#
# COMPACT_ATOMS: atom_id res chain seq x y z
N MET A 1 -4.67 -25.80 -10.94
CA MET A 1 -6.10 -25.45 -10.71
C MET A 1 -6.15 -24.62 -9.44
N GLN A 2 -6.20 -23.29 -9.59
CA GLN A 2 -6.42 -22.41 -8.45
C GLN A 2 -7.89 -22.54 -8.05
N SER A 3 -8.15 -23.04 -6.85
CA SER A 3 -9.47 -23.03 -6.23
C SER A 3 -9.81 -21.59 -5.85
N GLY A 4 -10.31 -20.82 -6.81
CA GLY A 4 -10.82 -19.48 -6.55
C GLY A 4 -11.94 -19.54 -5.49
N LEU A 5 -11.87 -18.64 -4.51
CA LEU A 5 -12.92 -18.48 -3.51
C LEU A 5 -14.27 -18.29 -4.22
N SER A 6 -15.31 -19.04 -3.80
CA SER A 6 -16.65 -18.83 -4.33
C SER A 6 -17.14 -17.42 -4.03
N PHE A 7 -18.00 -16.86 -4.87
CA PHE A 7 -18.59 -15.54 -4.62
C PHE A 7 -19.21 -15.42 -3.22
N GLY A 8 -19.90 -16.45 -2.76
CA GLY A 8 -20.50 -16.45 -1.41
C GLY A 8 -19.46 -16.32 -0.31
N SER A 9 -18.33 -17.02 -0.44
CA SER A 9 -17.22 -16.91 0.51
C SER A 9 -16.58 -15.52 0.46
N ALA A 10 -16.36 -14.97 -0.74
CA ALA A 10 -15.79 -13.63 -0.93
C ALA A 10 -16.71 -12.54 -0.33
N LEU A 11 -18.03 -12.61 -0.59
CA LEU A 11 -19.02 -11.69 -0.02
C LEU A 11 -19.04 -11.76 1.50
N LYS A 12 -19.05 -12.97 2.07
CA LYS A 12 -19.05 -13.18 3.52
C LYS A 12 -17.78 -12.63 4.17
N THR A 13 -16.61 -12.85 3.57
CA THR A 13 -15.34 -12.33 4.06
C THR A 13 -15.35 -10.81 4.02
N LEU A 14 -15.69 -10.20 2.88
CA LEU A 14 -15.79 -8.74 2.74
C LEU A 14 -16.70 -8.12 3.81
N ARG A 15 -17.91 -8.66 3.98
CA ARG A 15 -18.86 -8.17 4.96
C ARG A 15 -18.31 -8.24 6.40
N ARG A 16 -17.63 -9.34 6.74
CA ARG A 16 -17.03 -9.53 8.07
C ARG A 16 -15.86 -8.58 8.31
N THR A 17 -15.03 -8.36 7.31
CA THR A 17 -13.91 -7.40 7.38
C THR A 17 -14.43 -5.98 7.63
N LEU A 18 -15.58 -5.63 7.06
CA LEU A 18 -16.23 -4.34 7.28
C LEU A 18 -17.04 -4.28 8.59
N GLY A 19 -17.12 -5.37 9.36
CA GLY A 19 -17.89 -5.41 10.61
C GLY A 19 -19.41 -5.29 10.43
N ILE A 20 -19.94 -5.56 9.22
CA ILE A 20 -21.37 -5.35 8.89
C ILE A 20 -22.15 -6.66 9.07
N SER A 21 -23.34 -6.62 9.71
CA SER A 21 -24.24 -7.78 9.76
C SER A 21 -24.91 -8.03 8.41
N GLN A 22 -25.41 -9.27 8.17
CA GLN A 22 -26.21 -9.56 6.96
C GLN A 22 -27.45 -8.66 6.86
N LEU A 23 -28.10 -8.36 7.98
CA LEU A 23 -29.27 -7.49 8.02
C LEU A 23 -28.92 -6.05 7.63
N ALA A 24 -27.84 -5.52 8.19
CA ALA A 24 -27.39 -4.16 7.89
C ALA A 24 -26.96 -4.02 6.41
N LEU A 25 -26.20 -4.98 5.88
CA LEU A 25 -25.81 -4.98 4.47
C LEU A 25 -27.04 -5.12 3.54
N ALA A 26 -28.02 -5.95 3.91
CA ALA A 26 -29.26 -6.08 3.14
C ALA A 26 -30.03 -4.75 3.07
N ALA A 27 -30.10 -4.03 4.19
CA ALA A 27 -30.75 -2.71 4.23
C ALA A 27 -30.03 -1.69 3.32
N GLN A 28 -28.69 -1.60 3.39
CA GLN A 28 -27.89 -0.72 2.51
C GLN A 28 -28.12 -1.04 1.02
N LEU A 29 -28.23 -2.32 0.67
CA LEU A 29 -28.40 -2.77 -0.71
C LEU A 29 -29.88 -2.79 -1.18
N SER A 30 -30.83 -2.30 -0.38
CA SER A 30 -32.27 -2.41 -0.68
C SER A 30 -32.65 -3.86 -1.04
N SER A 31 -32.20 -4.82 -0.21
CA SER A 31 -32.37 -6.26 -0.38
C SER A 31 -32.93 -6.88 0.92
N THR A 32 -32.98 -8.21 1.00
CA THR A 32 -33.41 -8.94 2.18
C THR A 32 -32.25 -9.73 2.78
N GLN A 33 -32.27 -9.90 4.11
CA GLN A 33 -31.30 -10.75 4.81
C GLN A 33 -31.30 -12.18 4.24
N ARG A 34 -32.47 -12.72 3.88
CA ARG A 34 -32.61 -14.05 3.27
C ARG A 34 -31.87 -14.13 1.93
N HIS A 35 -31.98 -13.10 1.10
CA HIS A 35 -31.25 -13.04 -0.17
C HIS A 35 -29.73 -13.00 0.04
N LEU A 36 -29.25 -12.16 0.99
CA LEU A 36 -27.83 -12.12 1.37
C LEU A 36 -27.34 -13.48 1.85
N SER A 37 -28.10 -14.15 2.72
CA SER A 37 -27.80 -15.50 3.22
C SER A 37 -27.70 -16.52 2.07
N PHE A 38 -28.60 -16.46 1.09
CA PHE A 38 -28.55 -17.35 -0.07
C PHE A 38 -27.35 -17.09 -0.96
N LEU A 39 -26.97 -15.83 -1.15
CA LEU A 39 -25.74 -15.47 -1.87
C LEU A 39 -24.49 -15.96 -1.14
N GLU A 40 -24.38 -15.74 0.16
CA GLU A 40 -23.22 -16.17 0.97
C GLU A 40 -23.09 -17.70 1.06
N THR A 41 -24.21 -18.43 1.01
CA THR A 41 -24.23 -19.90 1.05
C THR A 41 -24.19 -20.56 -0.35
N GLY A 42 -24.14 -19.75 -1.42
CA GLY A 42 -24.13 -20.25 -2.80
C GLY A 42 -25.46 -20.80 -3.31
N ARG A 43 -26.56 -20.64 -2.55
CA ARG A 43 -27.92 -21.04 -2.96
C ARG A 43 -28.52 -20.12 -4.02
N SER A 44 -27.98 -18.92 -4.18
CA SER A 44 -28.34 -17.97 -5.22
C SER A 44 -27.08 -17.42 -5.87
N LYS A 45 -27.18 -17.08 -7.17
CA LYS A 45 -26.10 -16.42 -7.90
C LYS A 45 -26.34 -14.92 -7.92
N PRO A 46 -25.28 -14.09 -7.84
CA PRO A 46 -25.43 -12.65 -7.95
C PRO A 46 -25.78 -12.24 -9.37
N THR A 47 -26.49 -11.12 -9.50
CA THR A 47 -26.70 -10.44 -10.79
C THR A 47 -25.68 -9.30 -10.94
N VAL A 48 -25.43 -8.86 -12.19
CA VAL A 48 -24.58 -7.70 -12.47
C VAL A 48 -25.08 -6.44 -11.73
N GLY A 49 -26.41 -6.26 -11.70
CA GLY A 49 -27.04 -5.14 -10.99
C GLY A 49 -26.80 -5.18 -9.47
N PHE A 50 -26.86 -6.38 -8.86
CA PHE A 50 -26.52 -6.57 -7.46
C PHE A 50 -25.05 -6.24 -7.19
N LEU A 51 -24.12 -6.76 -8.01
CA LEU A 51 -22.69 -6.49 -7.85
C LEU A 51 -22.36 -5.00 -7.99
N ARG A 52 -22.93 -4.31 -8.98
CA ARG A 52 -22.71 -2.87 -9.16
C ARG A 52 -23.19 -2.08 -7.95
N ARG A 53 -24.35 -2.41 -7.41
CA ARG A 53 -24.89 -1.76 -6.21
C ARG A 53 -24.02 -2.05 -5.01
N LEU A 54 -23.62 -3.31 -4.79
CA LEU A 54 -22.69 -3.69 -3.72
C LEU A 54 -21.39 -2.90 -3.79
N CYS A 55 -20.79 -2.78 -4.98
CA CYS A 55 -19.55 -2.04 -5.19
C CYS A 55 -19.70 -0.54 -4.90
N SER A 56 -20.84 0.04 -5.25
CA SER A 56 -21.14 1.47 -5.04
C SER A 56 -21.41 1.77 -3.57
N GLU A 57 -22.33 1.03 -2.95
CA GLU A 57 -22.77 1.28 -1.56
C GLU A 57 -21.66 1.07 -0.53
N LEU A 58 -20.76 0.11 -0.79
CA LEU A 58 -19.61 -0.15 0.08
C LEU A 58 -18.36 0.63 -0.32
N ASN A 59 -18.44 1.47 -1.34
CA ASN A 59 -17.31 2.24 -1.88
C ASN A 59 -16.03 1.39 -2.07
N LEU A 60 -16.20 0.22 -2.70
CA LEU A 60 -15.12 -0.75 -2.86
C LEU A 60 -14.03 -0.22 -3.80
N SER A 61 -12.77 -0.59 -3.51
CA SER A 61 -11.64 -0.32 -4.39
C SER A 61 -11.77 -1.08 -5.72
N ALA A 62 -11.01 -0.68 -6.74
CA ALA A 62 -11.02 -1.33 -8.04
C ALA A 62 -10.64 -2.81 -7.94
N ALA A 63 -9.65 -3.16 -7.10
CA ALA A 63 -9.25 -4.54 -6.84
C ALA A 63 -10.35 -5.37 -6.17
N GLN A 64 -11.02 -4.81 -5.16
CA GLN A 64 -12.14 -5.49 -4.49
C GLN A 64 -13.31 -5.74 -5.45
N ARG A 65 -13.64 -4.74 -6.29
CA ARG A 65 -14.67 -4.88 -7.33
C ARG A 65 -14.31 -5.99 -8.30
N SER A 66 -13.07 -5.98 -8.84
CA SER A 66 -12.57 -7.00 -9.76
C SER A 66 -12.66 -8.39 -9.15
N ALA A 67 -12.17 -8.58 -7.92
CA ALA A 67 -12.20 -9.87 -7.22
C ALA A 67 -13.62 -10.42 -7.04
N LEU A 68 -14.61 -9.56 -6.75
CA LEU A 68 -16.02 -9.97 -6.63
C LEU A 68 -16.61 -10.39 -7.98
N PHE A 69 -16.30 -9.65 -9.06
CA PHE A 69 -16.77 -10.03 -10.40
C PHE A 69 -16.14 -11.35 -10.84
N GLU A 70 -14.86 -11.56 -10.63
CA GLU A 70 -14.16 -12.82 -10.92
C GLU A 70 -14.74 -13.99 -10.14
N ALA A 71 -14.92 -13.83 -8.82
CA ALA A 71 -15.52 -14.87 -7.96
C ALA A 71 -16.96 -15.20 -8.34
N SER A 72 -17.70 -14.26 -8.96
CA SER A 72 -19.08 -14.47 -9.42
C SER A 72 -19.18 -15.19 -10.77
N GLY A 73 -18.09 -15.26 -11.54
CA GLY A 73 -18.07 -15.74 -12.93
C GLY A 73 -18.77 -14.82 -13.91
N LEU A 74 -19.15 -13.61 -13.52
CA LEU A 74 -19.71 -12.60 -14.40
C LEU A 74 -18.60 -11.84 -15.13
N ARG A 75 -18.93 -11.27 -16.31
CA ARG A 75 -17.96 -10.46 -17.05
C ARG A 75 -17.47 -9.31 -16.18
N ASN A 76 -16.17 -9.30 -15.91
CA ASN A 76 -15.52 -8.26 -15.14
C ASN A 76 -15.38 -6.98 -15.99
N PRO A 77 -15.99 -5.86 -15.62
CA PRO A 77 -15.84 -4.60 -16.35
C PRO A 77 -14.57 -3.84 -15.96
N TYR A 78 -13.88 -4.26 -14.88
CA TYR A 78 -12.66 -3.63 -14.41
C TYR A 78 -11.47 -4.28 -15.10
N SER A 79 -10.77 -3.53 -15.93
CA SER A 79 -9.61 -4.06 -16.65
C SER A 79 -8.43 -4.27 -15.72
N GLN A 80 -7.80 -5.45 -15.83
CA GLN A 80 -6.46 -5.70 -15.32
C GLN A 80 -5.49 -5.55 -16.49
N ARG A 81 -5.05 -4.33 -16.75
CA ARG A 81 -4.04 -4.11 -17.77
C ARG A 81 -2.68 -4.63 -17.29
N SER A 82 -1.83 -5.06 -18.23
CA SER A 82 -0.44 -5.33 -17.91
C SER A 82 0.27 -4.03 -17.51
N LEU A 83 1.21 -4.11 -16.57
CA LEU A 83 2.10 -2.96 -16.25
C LEU A 83 2.88 -2.48 -17.49
N SER A 84 3.06 -3.35 -18.49
CA SER A 84 3.68 -3.02 -19.78
C SER A 84 2.69 -2.52 -20.83
N SER A 85 1.38 -2.36 -20.51
CA SER A 85 0.45 -1.76 -21.45
C SER A 85 0.74 -0.28 -21.66
N THR A 86 0.49 0.22 -22.86
CA THR A 86 0.75 1.61 -23.23
C THR A 86 0.06 2.58 -22.27
N GLU A 87 -1.21 2.34 -21.95
CA GLU A 87 -1.99 3.22 -21.08
C GLU A 87 -1.46 3.28 -19.64
N ILE A 88 -0.99 2.16 -19.09
CA ILE A 88 -0.35 2.15 -17.76
C ILE A 88 0.99 2.86 -17.80
N THR A 89 1.78 2.60 -18.83
CA THR A 89 3.07 3.28 -19.01
C THR A 89 2.88 4.79 -19.13
N GLU A 90 1.95 5.25 -19.96
CA GLU A 90 1.63 6.68 -20.13
C GLU A 90 1.17 7.33 -18.81
N ALA A 91 0.36 6.62 -18.01
CA ALA A 91 -0.08 7.10 -16.70
C ALA A 91 1.10 7.24 -15.72
N LEU A 92 1.99 6.24 -15.66
CA LEU A 92 3.18 6.28 -14.82
C LEU A 92 4.18 7.36 -15.29
N ASP A 93 4.34 7.55 -16.59
CA ASP A 93 5.19 8.61 -17.16
C ASP A 93 4.62 10.00 -16.87
N MET A 94 3.30 10.15 -16.86
CA MET A 94 2.65 11.38 -16.43
C MET A 94 2.93 11.67 -14.96
N ILE A 95 2.78 10.67 -14.08
CA ILE A 95 3.11 10.79 -12.65
C ILE A 95 4.57 11.19 -12.48
N GLU A 96 5.49 10.51 -13.16
CA GLU A 96 6.90 10.82 -13.08
C GLU A 96 7.19 12.26 -13.49
N ARG A 97 6.76 12.66 -14.68
CA ARG A 97 7.06 13.99 -15.24
C ARG A 97 6.35 15.13 -14.54
N ARG A 98 5.08 14.94 -14.11
CA ARG A 98 4.25 16.03 -13.58
C ARG A 98 4.27 16.13 -12.07
N ILE A 99 4.61 15.03 -11.39
CA ILE A 99 4.57 14.96 -9.93
C ILE A 99 5.99 14.76 -9.39
N LEU A 100 6.61 13.61 -9.67
CA LEU A 100 7.87 13.23 -9.03
C LEU A 100 9.04 14.15 -9.39
N GLN A 101 9.19 14.50 -10.67
CA GLN A 101 10.28 15.37 -11.14
C GLN A 101 10.15 16.82 -10.67
N ASN A 102 8.93 17.26 -10.32
CA ASN A 102 8.70 18.60 -9.80
C ASN A 102 8.84 18.70 -8.27
N TRP A 103 8.98 17.58 -7.59
CA TRP A 103 9.27 17.58 -6.16
C TRP A 103 10.76 17.80 -5.91
N PRO A 104 11.15 18.77 -5.05
CA PRO A 104 12.56 19.16 -4.88
C PRO A 104 13.39 18.16 -4.08
N PHE A 105 12.77 17.12 -3.52
CA PHE A 105 13.43 16.10 -2.70
C PHE A 105 13.16 14.69 -3.27
N PRO A 106 13.69 13.61 -2.66
CA PRO A 106 13.40 12.25 -3.09
C PRO A 106 11.90 11.96 -3.11
N ALA A 107 11.41 11.40 -4.22
CA ALA A 107 10.03 10.98 -4.37
C ALA A 107 9.93 9.74 -5.26
N PHE A 108 8.98 8.86 -4.95
CA PHE A 108 8.76 7.64 -5.72
C PHE A 108 7.30 7.20 -5.67
N ALA A 109 6.87 6.47 -6.70
CA ALA A 109 5.56 5.86 -6.82
C ALA A 109 5.67 4.35 -6.57
N LEU A 110 4.82 3.83 -5.71
CA LEU A 110 4.77 2.44 -5.30
C LEU A 110 3.46 1.80 -5.73
N ASP A 111 3.50 0.55 -6.14
CA ASP A 111 2.30 -0.26 -6.21
C ASP A 111 1.86 -0.75 -4.81
N ARG A 112 0.75 -1.50 -4.77
CA ARG A 112 0.23 -2.05 -3.52
C ARG A 112 1.18 -3.02 -2.81
N ASP A 113 2.10 -3.65 -3.55
CA ASP A 113 3.10 -4.60 -3.03
C ASP A 113 4.39 -3.90 -2.63
N TRP A 114 4.38 -2.55 -2.63
CA TRP A 114 5.52 -1.68 -2.36
C TRP A 114 6.67 -1.87 -3.35
N THR A 115 6.35 -2.28 -4.57
CA THR A 115 7.30 -2.27 -5.69
C THR A 115 7.43 -0.84 -6.20
N VAL A 116 8.66 -0.37 -6.37
CA VAL A 116 8.92 0.98 -6.92
C VAL A 116 8.66 0.97 -8.42
N LEU A 117 7.63 1.67 -8.85
CA LEU A 117 7.23 1.76 -10.26
C LEU A 117 7.93 2.92 -10.97
N ARG A 118 8.11 4.04 -10.30
CA ARG A 118 8.81 5.25 -10.78
C ARG A 118 9.45 5.96 -9.60
N MET A 119 10.53 6.67 -9.86
CA MET A 119 11.18 7.55 -8.88
C MET A 119 11.84 8.74 -9.58
N ASN A 120 12.05 9.82 -8.85
CA ASN A 120 12.85 10.93 -9.38
C ASN A 120 14.35 10.65 -9.21
N PRO A 121 15.23 11.39 -9.92
CA PRO A 121 16.68 11.19 -9.83
C PRO A 121 17.23 11.32 -8.40
N ARG A 122 16.65 12.20 -7.59
CA ARG A 122 17.05 12.38 -6.18
C ARG A 122 16.80 11.15 -5.34
N ALA A 123 15.66 10.49 -5.54
CA ALA A 123 15.38 9.22 -4.85
C ALA A 123 16.39 8.13 -5.25
N ALA A 124 16.71 8.00 -6.53
CA ALA A 124 17.71 7.03 -7.00
C ALA A 124 19.08 7.27 -6.35
N ARG A 125 19.53 8.54 -6.28
CA ARG A 125 20.80 8.90 -5.64
C ARG A 125 20.76 8.73 -4.13
N LEU A 126 19.63 9.00 -3.46
CA LEU A 126 19.49 8.74 -2.05
C LEU A 126 19.66 7.23 -1.76
N PHE A 127 19.00 6.35 -2.49
CA PHE A 127 19.20 4.91 -2.35
C PHE A 127 20.64 4.48 -2.60
N ALA A 128 21.27 5.04 -3.65
CA ALA A 128 22.68 4.78 -3.94
C ALA A 128 23.61 5.22 -2.80
N SER A 129 23.32 6.37 -2.14
CA SER A 129 24.09 6.84 -0.97
C SER A 129 24.00 5.91 0.23
N PHE A 130 22.94 5.12 0.31
CA PHE A 130 22.79 4.06 1.31
C PHE A 130 23.38 2.72 0.86
N GLY A 131 23.90 2.63 -0.37
CA GLY A 131 24.50 1.42 -0.92
C GLY A 131 23.49 0.49 -1.60
N PHE A 132 22.32 1.00 -1.99
CA PHE A 132 21.29 0.23 -2.70
C PHE A 132 21.22 0.67 -4.17
N ASP A 133 21.50 -0.26 -5.09
CA ASP A 133 21.28 -0.04 -6.50
C ASP A 133 19.83 -0.34 -6.86
N VAL A 134 19.11 0.70 -7.28
CA VAL A 134 17.70 0.61 -7.69
C VAL A 134 17.52 0.79 -9.20
N SER A 135 18.61 0.82 -9.97
CA SER A 135 18.60 1.15 -11.41
C SER A 135 18.17 -0.02 -12.31
N ASN A 136 18.40 -1.26 -11.90
CA ASN A 136 18.31 -2.44 -12.78
C ASN A 136 17.08 -3.35 -12.58
N ALA A 137 16.29 -3.13 -11.55
CA ALA A 137 15.06 -3.87 -11.31
C ALA A 137 14.10 -2.98 -10.51
N ALA A 138 12.80 -3.14 -10.70
CA ALA A 138 11.80 -2.52 -9.84
C ALA A 138 11.93 -3.10 -8.41
N PRO A 139 12.65 -2.44 -7.48
CA PRO A 139 12.91 -3.03 -6.17
C PRO A 139 11.63 -3.00 -5.33
N SER A 140 11.42 -4.03 -4.53
CA SER A 140 10.45 -3.95 -3.46
C SER A 140 11.03 -3.08 -2.35
N LEU A 141 10.45 -1.90 -2.15
CA LEU A 141 10.83 -0.99 -1.06
C LEU A 141 10.73 -1.68 0.29
N LEU A 142 9.73 -2.54 0.47
CA LEU A 142 9.56 -3.32 1.69
C LEU A 142 10.76 -4.24 1.95
N THR A 143 11.27 -4.91 0.93
CA THR A 143 12.47 -5.76 1.04
C THR A 143 13.70 -4.93 1.45
N VAL A 144 13.85 -3.74 0.86
CA VAL A 144 14.95 -2.82 1.21
C VAL A 144 14.83 -2.37 2.66
N ILE A 145 13.68 -1.85 3.07
CA ILE A 145 13.47 -1.30 4.42
C ILE A 145 13.65 -2.37 5.51
N LEU A 146 13.17 -3.59 5.28
CA LEU A 146 13.28 -4.69 6.24
C LEU A 146 14.67 -5.35 6.24
N SER A 147 15.54 -5.03 5.28
CA SER A 147 16.90 -5.61 5.24
C SER A 147 17.74 -5.16 6.44
N PRO A 148 18.60 -6.06 6.99
CA PRO A 148 19.49 -5.68 8.06
C PRO A 148 20.41 -4.50 7.70
N ALA A 149 20.88 -4.44 6.45
CA ALA A 149 21.77 -3.39 5.96
C ALA A 149 21.12 -2.01 5.99
N PHE A 150 19.84 -1.91 5.60
CA PHE A 150 19.09 -0.65 5.65
C PHE A 150 18.73 -0.26 7.07
N ARG A 151 18.23 -1.21 7.88
CA ARG A 151 17.86 -0.95 9.27
C ARG A 151 19.05 -0.48 10.13
N ALA A 152 20.25 -1.01 9.87
CA ALA A 152 21.46 -0.58 10.58
C ALA A 152 21.84 0.90 10.33
N ARG A 153 21.27 1.52 9.30
CA ARG A 153 21.48 2.96 9.01
C ARG A 153 20.46 3.87 9.67
N ILE A 154 19.38 3.30 10.20
CA ILE A 154 18.32 4.07 10.89
C ILE A 154 18.66 4.13 12.37
N HIS A 155 19.02 5.32 12.84
CA HIS A 155 19.48 5.52 14.20
C HIS A 155 18.36 5.41 15.24
N ASN A 156 17.17 5.83 14.87
CA ASN A 156 15.97 5.76 15.71
C ASN A 156 14.99 4.67 15.25
N TRP A 157 15.51 3.49 14.87
CA TRP A 157 14.66 2.40 14.34
C TRP A 157 13.46 2.08 15.22
N GLN A 158 13.61 2.09 16.54
CA GLN A 158 12.53 1.73 17.45
C GLN A 158 11.32 2.66 17.27
N GLU A 159 11.55 3.97 17.24
CA GLU A 159 10.50 4.96 17.06
C GLU A 159 9.98 5.01 15.61
N ALA A 160 10.91 5.05 14.65
CA ALA A 160 10.57 5.16 13.24
C ALA A 160 9.79 3.95 12.71
N SER A 161 10.10 2.75 13.21
CA SER A 161 9.43 1.52 12.79
C SER A 161 7.98 1.39 13.27
N LEU A 162 7.54 2.20 14.24
CA LEU A 162 6.14 2.19 14.70
C LEU A 162 5.16 2.57 13.58
N GLY A 163 5.46 3.63 12.82
CA GLY A 163 4.67 4.02 11.66
C GLY A 163 4.64 2.95 10.57
N LEU A 164 5.81 2.36 10.28
CA LEU A 164 5.94 1.24 9.36
C LEU A 164 5.10 0.03 9.79
N TYR A 165 5.16 -0.33 11.08
CA TYR A 165 4.38 -1.44 11.64
C TYR A 165 2.89 -1.27 11.38
N PHE A 166 2.31 -0.11 11.68
CA PHE A 166 0.88 0.13 11.47
C PHE A 166 0.51 0.18 9.98
N ARG A 167 1.37 0.73 9.12
CA ARG A 167 1.16 0.66 7.66
C ARG A 167 1.13 -0.78 7.17
N LEU A 168 2.10 -1.61 7.58
CA LEU A 168 2.15 -3.03 7.20
C LEU A 168 0.96 -3.81 7.76
N GLN A 169 0.58 -3.59 9.01
CA GLN A 169 -0.59 -4.23 9.62
C GLN A 169 -1.88 -3.92 8.85
N SER A 170 -2.08 -2.66 8.47
CA SER A 170 -3.22 -2.24 7.66
C SER A 170 -3.19 -2.83 6.25
N ALA A 171 -2.03 -2.83 5.60
CA ALA A 171 -1.86 -3.36 4.25
C ALA A 171 -1.98 -4.89 4.21
N ALA A 172 -1.48 -5.60 5.22
CA ALA A 172 -1.56 -7.06 5.35
C ALA A 172 -3.00 -7.58 5.37
N GLY A 173 -3.95 -6.78 5.87
CA GLY A 173 -5.38 -7.12 5.82
C GLY A 173 -5.97 -7.12 4.40
N ARG A 174 -5.28 -6.55 3.42
CA ARG A 174 -5.75 -6.36 2.04
C ARG A 174 -4.91 -7.07 1.01
N ASP A 175 -3.62 -7.32 1.30
CA ASP A 175 -2.67 -7.89 0.37
C ASP A 175 -1.93 -9.10 0.96
N PRO A 176 -2.04 -10.31 0.33
CA PRO A 176 -1.37 -11.52 0.82
C PRO A 176 0.15 -11.45 0.78
N ALA A 177 0.76 -10.74 -0.18
CA ALA A 177 2.22 -10.62 -0.27
C ALA A 177 2.77 -9.79 0.90
N ILE A 178 2.12 -8.66 1.19
CA ILE A 178 2.43 -7.84 2.37
C ILE A 178 2.18 -8.63 3.66
N ALA A 179 1.08 -9.39 3.75
CA ALA A 179 0.79 -10.23 4.92
C ALA A 179 1.92 -11.25 5.18
N ALA A 180 2.42 -11.90 4.13
CA ALA A 180 3.52 -12.87 4.23
C ALA A 180 4.83 -12.18 4.65
N ALA A 181 5.16 -11.03 4.08
CA ALA A 181 6.36 -10.26 4.42
C ALA A 181 6.30 -9.75 5.87
N PHE A 182 5.15 -9.22 6.29
CA PHE A 182 4.92 -8.74 7.65
C PHE A 182 4.99 -9.88 8.69
N ALA A 183 4.39 -11.03 8.39
CA ALA A 183 4.47 -12.21 9.25
C ALA A 183 5.91 -12.67 9.43
N ARG A 184 6.71 -12.71 8.36
CA ARG A 184 8.14 -13.04 8.40
C ARG A 184 8.91 -12.04 9.25
N ALA A 185 8.72 -10.74 9.02
CA ALA A 185 9.39 -9.69 9.79
C ALA A 185 9.12 -9.79 11.29
N ARG A 186 7.89 -10.19 11.67
CA ARG A 186 7.54 -10.45 13.07
C ARG A 186 8.22 -11.71 13.61
N GLN A 187 8.30 -12.79 12.84
CA GLN A 187 9.01 -14.03 13.24
C GLN A 187 10.52 -13.80 13.41
N GLU A 188 11.10 -12.89 12.63
CA GLU A 188 12.51 -12.47 12.73
C GLU A 188 12.76 -11.46 13.86
N GLY A 189 11.75 -11.12 14.67
CA GLY A 189 11.89 -10.20 15.81
C GLY A 189 12.08 -8.73 15.45
N ILE A 190 11.85 -8.34 14.18
CA ILE A 190 12.09 -6.96 13.69
C ILE A 190 11.24 -5.95 14.46
N PHE A 191 10.08 -6.36 14.97
CA PHE A 191 9.10 -5.51 15.63
C PHE A 191 8.84 -5.88 17.10
N ASP A 192 9.73 -6.63 17.75
CA ASP A 192 9.52 -7.11 19.14
C ASP A 192 9.44 -5.98 20.18
N HIS A 193 9.99 -4.81 19.87
CA HIS A 193 9.94 -3.62 20.71
C HIS A 193 8.58 -2.88 20.64
N ILE A 194 7.78 -3.11 19.61
CA ILE A 194 6.51 -2.37 19.36
C ILE A 194 5.49 -2.49 20.49
N PRO A 195 5.22 -3.68 21.10
CA PRO A 195 4.27 -3.78 22.21
C PRO A 195 4.62 -2.88 23.39
N ALA A 196 5.91 -2.76 23.72
CA ALA A 196 6.37 -1.88 24.79
C ALA A 196 6.16 -0.40 24.48
N LEU A 197 6.34 0.01 23.22
CA LEU A 197 6.06 1.39 22.77
C LEU A 197 4.58 1.73 22.83
N ILE A 198 3.71 0.81 22.42
CA ILE A 198 2.26 1.04 22.43
C ILE A 198 1.70 1.12 23.87
N THR A 199 2.24 0.32 24.80
CA THR A 199 1.80 0.29 26.20
C THR A 199 2.47 1.33 27.07
N GLY A 200 3.56 1.95 26.60
CA GLY A 200 4.27 3.02 27.29
C GLY A 200 3.40 4.28 27.44
N GLN A 201 3.53 4.98 28.58
CA GLN A 201 2.76 6.21 28.88
C GLN A 201 3.38 7.46 28.18
N HIS A 202 4.12 7.28 27.10
CA HIS A 202 4.73 8.41 26.39
C HIS A 202 3.71 9.02 25.42
N GLN A 203 3.61 10.35 25.47
CA GLN A 203 2.82 11.05 24.47
C GLN A 203 3.49 10.88 23.09
N ALA A 204 2.79 10.22 22.18
CA ALA A 204 3.32 10.04 20.81
C ALA A 204 3.53 11.40 20.15
N PRO A 205 4.65 11.62 19.46
CA PRO A 205 4.85 12.84 18.67
C PRO A 205 3.82 12.93 17.55
N VAL A 206 3.57 14.14 17.04
CA VAL A 206 2.65 14.38 15.91
C VAL A 206 3.08 13.58 14.68
N PHE A 207 4.36 13.46 14.45
CA PHE A 207 4.99 12.56 13.50
C PHE A 207 6.38 12.15 14.00
N THR A 208 6.84 10.97 13.59
CA THR A 208 8.16 10.47 13.92
C THR A 208 9.12 10.72 12.76
N ALA A 209 10.22 11.41 13.03
CA ALA A 209 11.29 11.57 12.07
C ALA A 209 11.96 10.22 11.80
N LEU A 210 12.29 9.95 10.53
CA LEU A 210 13.27 8.94 10.18
C LEU A 210 14.66 9.57 10.28
N GLU A 211 15.50 9.08 11.20
CA GLU A 211 16.87 9.50 11.34
C GLU A 211 17.81 8.46 10.69
N ILE A 212 18.32 8.79 9.52
CA ILE A 212 19.08 7.85 8.69
C ILE A 212 20.41 8.45 8.25
N GLY A 213 21.50 7.68 8.43
CA GLY A 213 22.84 8.06 8.02
C GLY A 213 23.21 7.48 6.67
N PRO A 214 23.49 8.30 5.64
CA PRO A 214 24.09 7.82 4.39
C PRO A 214 25.53 7.32 4.62
N SER A 215 26.12 6.64 3.62
CA SER A 215 27.50 6.13 3.72
C SER A 215 28.52 7.25 3.88
N ALA A 216 28.22 8.43 3.32
CA ALA A 216 28.97 9.68 3.48
C ALA A 216 27.97 10.83 3.48
N GLY A 217 28.10 11.73 4.44
CA GLY A 217 27.20 12.87 4.60
C GLY A 217 26.63 13.01 6.01
N PRO A 218 25.76 13.99 6.24
CA PRO A 218 25.15 14.23 7.53
C PRO A 218 24.13 13.15 7.89
N MET A 219 23.75 13.11 9.18
CA MET A 219 22.53 12.44 9.61
C MET A 219 21.32 13.14 9.01
N LEU A 220 20.51 12.42 8.24
CA LEU A 220 19.32 12.97 7.65
C LEU A 220 18.11 12.75 8.55
N ARG A 221 17.35 13.82 8.74
CA ARG A 221 16.04 13.78 9.43
C ARG A 221 14.95 14.10 8.45
N MET A 222 14.11 13.13 8.18
CA MET A 222 13.04 13.26 7.18
C MET A 222 11.80 12.49 7.59
N THR A 223 10.67 12.81 6.98
CA THR A 223 9.43 12.03 7.15
C THR A 223 8.82 11.76 5.78
N PRO A 224 8.24 10.56 5.53
CA PRO A 224 7.47 10.31 4.32
C PRO A 224 6.11 10.99 4.42
N PHE A 225 5.75 11.72 3.36
CA PHE A 225 4.37 12.14 3.10
C PHE A 225 3.81 11.26 2.00
N VAL A 226 2.67 10.62 2.26
CA VAL A 226 2.05 9.68 1.32
C VAL A 226 0.81 10.30 0.69
N GLY A 227 0.79 10.34 -0.64
CA GLY A 227 -0.34 10.78 -1.44
C GLY A 227 -0.91 9.65 -2.29
N GLN A 228 -2.18 9.77 -2.67
CA GLN A 228 -2.85 8.84 -3.56
C GLN A 228 -3.61 9.58 -4.65
N LEU A 229 -3.70 9.01 -5.85
CA LEU A 229 -4.52 9.55 -6.94
C LEU A 229 -5.97 9.13 -6.73
N ALA A 230 -6.85 10.11 -6.51
CA ALA A 230 -8.26 9.88 -6.17
C ALA A 230 -9.10 9.22 -7.27
N THR A 231 -8.66 9.27 -8.54
CA THR A 231 -9.48 8.87 -9.70
C THR A 231 -8.97 7.62 -10.42
N LEU A 232 -8.08 6.85 -9.80
CA LEU A 232 -7.59 5.60 -10.38
C LEU A 232 -8.72 4.57 -10.50
N GLN A 233 -8.92 4.06 -11.70
CA GLN A 233 -9.96 3.05 -11.99
C GLN A 233 -9.38 1.72 -12.50
N ASP A 234 -8.09 1.67 -12.80
CA ASP A 234 -7.43 0.43 -13.18
C ASP A 234 -6.99 -0.36 -11.94
N VAL A 235 -7.25 -1.66 -11.95
CA VAL A 235 -6.93 -2.56 -10.84
C VAL A 235 -5.41 -2.63 -10.54
N ARG A 236 -4.59 -2.41 -11.57
CA ARG A 236 -3.12 -2.44 -11.41
C ARG A 236 -2.57 -1.21 -10.72
N LEU A 237 -3.23 -0.07 -10.89
CA LEU A 237 -2.88 1.18 -10.20
C LEU A 237 -3.70 1.39 -8.93
N ASP A 238 -4.63 0.48 -8.62
CA ASP A 238 -5.37 0.50 -7.37
C ASP A 238 -4.41 0.26 -6.19
N GLY A 239 -4.38 1.20 -5.26
CA GLY A 239 -3.40 1.19 -4.17
C GLY A 239 -2.03 1.79 -4.54
N LEU A 240 -1.90 2.44 -5.71
CA LEU A 240 -0.72 3.22 -6.03
C LEU A 240 -0.56 4.35 -5.02
N GLU A 241 0.59 4.38 -4.36
CA GLU A 241 0.99 5.41 -3.41
C GLU A 241 2.15 6.22 -3.98
N ILE A 242 2.15 7.52 -3.71
CA ILE A 242 3.28 8.40 -4.02
C ILE A 242 3.87 8.83 -2.69
N GLU A 243 5.12 8.47 -2.45
CA GLU A 243 5.86 8.91 -1.28
C GLU A 243 6.77 10.09 -1.63
N PHE A 244 6.64 11.14 -0.84
CA PHE A 244 7.45 12.34 -0.89
C PHE A 244 8.28 12.39 0.39
N MET A 245 9.60 12.39 0.27
CA MET A 245 10.44 12.60 1.44
C MET A 245 10.48 14.10 1.75
N VAL A 246 10.18 14.43 3.01
CA VAL A 246 10.15 15.81 3.51
C VAL A 246 11.28 15.96 4.52
N PRO A 247 12.30 16.81 4.27
CA PRO A 247 13.32 17.11 5.27
C PRO A 247 12.72 17.83 6.47
N LEU A 248 13.29 17.62 7.64
CA LEU A 248 12.81 18.17 8.91
C LEU A 248 13.79 19.16 9.55
N ASP A 249 14.93 19.40 8.91
CA ASP A 249 15.89 20.42 9.28
C ASP A 249 16.70 20.89 8.05
N ASP A 250 17.35 22.06 8.18
CA ASP A 250 18.08 22.73 7.10
C ASP A 250 19.21 21.85 6.54
N ALA A 251 19.95 21.13 7.40
CA ALA A 251 21.04 20.27 6.96
C ALA A 251 20.55 19.09 6.11
N SER A 252 19.40 18.52 6.44
CA SER A 252 18.75 17.49 5.65
C SER A 252 18.19 18.06 4.34
N GLU A 253 17.63 19.27 4.39
CA GLU A 253 17.12 19.97 3.21
C GLU A 253 18.24 20.24 2.21
N ASP A 254 19.33 20.85 2.66
CA ASP A 254 20.51 21.14 1.82
C ASP A 254 21.06 19.87 1.18
N PHE A 255 21.29 18.82 1.97
CA PHE A 255 21.81 17.56 1.45
C PHE A 255 20.88 16.92 0.41
N LEU A 256 19.58 16.89 0.66
CA LEU A 256 18.61 16.29 -0.25
C LEU A 256 18.39 17.12 -1.52
N ALA A 257 18.50 18.44 -1.42
CA ALA A 257 18.44 19.35 -2.57
C ALA A 257 19.67 19.20 -3.49
N ASP A 258 20.84 18.97 -2.90
CA ASP A 258 22.11 18.78 -3.64
C ASP A 258 22.23 17.40 -4.32
N LEU A 259 21.29 16.49 -4.09
CA LEU A 259 21.17 15.23 -4.83
C LEU A 259 20.69 15.48 -6.28
N GLN A 260 21.48 16.22 -7.07
CA GLN A 260 21.17 16.54 -8.49
C GLN A 260 21.67 15.49 -9.46
#